data_c20810cd4950c901ef4c2d662174e33d
#
_entry.id   c20810cd4950c901ef4c2d662174e33d
#
_cell.length_a   1.000
_cell.length_b   1.000
_cell.length_c   1.000
_cell.angle_alpha   90.00
_cell.angle_beta   90.00
_cell.angle_gamma   90.00
#
_symmetry.space_group_name_H-M   'P 1'
#
loop_
_entity.id
_entity.type
_entity.pdbx_description
1 polymer ?
#
loop_
_entity_poly.entity_id
_entity_poly.type
_entity_poly.pdbx_seq_one_letter_code
_entity_poly.pdbx_strand_id
1 'polypeptide(L)'
;TNPYTGLEGMTAEAILAYYDEMGFKDWEHTETGAPMLKAQHPEFETIYGGAQSSMAKQGYTCADCHMAPAKAEDGTEYSSHNLVNPTEDPAIMEKCEGCHADLPGQIVQWQKETTDREHELAAKLDAYIKTLAEQKDSLDEATLEQARQIHRHAQFYWDYVMVENSEGAHNPGLAQENLDKCEDELKAGYALLNMTY
;
A
#
# COMPACT_ATOMS: atom_id res chain seq x y z
N THR A 1 -0.34 -24.75 -0.53
CA THR A 1 -0.14 -24.40 0.90
C THR A 1 -0.47 -22.93 1.03
N ASN A 2 -1.41 -22.56 1.88
CA ASN A 2 -1.72 -21.16 2.14
C ASN A 2 -0.45 -20.48 2.69
N PRO A 3 0.11 -19.47 2.02
CA PRO A 3 1.31 -18.76 2.49
C PRO A 3 1.03 -17.90 3.73
N TYR A 4 -0.23 -17.65 4.05
CA TYR A 4 -0.66 -16.94 5.25
C TYR A 4 -0.47 -17.80 6.51
N THR A 5 0.76 -18.20 6.77
CA THR A 5 1.14 -18.97 7.96
C THR A 5 1.54 -18.05 9.11
N GLY A 6 0.75 -17.02 9.37
CA GLY A 6 0.96 -16.03 10.39
C GLY A 6 1.20 -14.64 9.82
N LEU A 7 1.32 -13.66 10.72
CA LEU A 7 1.47 -12.24 10.35
C LEU A 7 2.71 -11.96 9.51
N GLU A 8 3.79 -12.72 9.70
CA GLU A 8 5.04 -12.57 8.94
C GLU A 8 4.87 -12.84 7.43
N GLY A 9 3.89 -13.66 7.04
CA GLY A 9 3.57 -13.94 5.64
C GLY A 9 2.60 -12.96 5.00
N MET A 10 2.08 -12.00 5.76
CA MET A 10 1.10 -11.02 5.25
C MET A 10 1.83 -9.76 4.74
N THR A 11 2.60 -9.91 3.68
CA THR A 11 3.29 -8.82 2.99
C THR A 11 2.79 -8.71 1.55
N ALA A 12 2.89 -7.52 0.95
CA ALA A 12 2.52 -7.32 -0.45
C ALA A 12 3.24 -8.31 -1.37
N GLU A 13 4.53 -8.58 -1.13
CA GLU A 13 5.32 -9.56 -1.90
C GLU A 13 4.79 -10.98 -1.77
N ALA A 14 4.50 -11.43 -0.55
CA ALA A 14 4.01 -12.79 -0.33
C ALA A 14 2.61 -12.99 -0.93
N ILE A 15 1.76 -11.97 -0.85
CA ILE A 15 0.43 -11.95 -1.47
C ILE A 15 0.56 -12.03 -2.99
N LEU A 16 1.39 -11.20 -3.59
CA LEU A 16 1.63 -11.17 -5.03
C LEU A 16 2.19 -12.50 -5.53
N ALA A 17 3.24 -13.01 -4.89
CA ALA A 17 3.85 -14.30 -5.23
C ALA A 17 2.84 -15.46 -5.16
N TYR A 18 1.94 -15.45 -4.19
CA TYR A 18 0.90 -16.46 -4.07
C TYR A 18 -0.13 -16.38 -5.21
N TYR A 19 -0.55 -15.19 -5.59
CA TYR A 19 -1.44 -15.01 -6.73
C TYR A 19 -0.79 -15.39 -8.06
N ASP A 20 0.52 -15.14 -8.20
CA ASP A 20 1.28 -15.56 -9.37
C ASP A 20 1.41 -17.09 -9.47
N GLU A 21 1.73 -17.77 -8.34
CA GLU A 21 1.79 -19.24 -8.27
C GLU A 21 0.44 -19.89 -8.67
N MET A 22 -0.67 -19.28 -8.27
CA MET A 22 -2.01 -19.76 -8.61
C MET A 22 -2.46 -19.39 -10.04
N GLY A 23 -1.76 -18.50 -10.72
CA GLY A 23 -2.24 -17.90 -11.97
C GLY A 23 -3.53 -17.09 -11.78
N PHE A 24 -3.75 -16.55 -10.58
CA PHE A 24 -4.97 -15.80 -10.26
C PHE A 24 -4.95 -14.39 -10.86
N LYS A 25 -6.07 -13.95 -11.38
CA LYS A 25 -6.32 -12.57 -11.82
C LYS A 25 -7.74 -12.17 -11.51
N ASP A 26 -7.95 -10.90 -11.21
CA ASP A 26 -9.29 -10.31 -11.09
C ASP A 26 -9.87 -9.94 -12.46
N TRP A 27 -9.02 -9.38 -13.34
CA TRP A 27 -9.39 -9.02 -14.72
C TRP A 27 -8.17 -8.97 -15.64
N GLU A 28 -8.42 -8.77 -16.92
CA GLU A 28 -7.38 -8.43 -17.90
C GLU A 28 -7.45 -6.95 -18.24
N HIS A 29 -6.28 -6.30 -18.27
CA HIS A 29 -6.20 -4.91 -18.71
C HIS A 29 -6.56 -4.79 -20.19
N THR A 30 -7.53 -3.94 -20.50
CA THR A 30 -8.16 -3.86 -21.83
C THR A 30 -7.19 -3.57 -22.97
N GLU A 31 -6.17 -2.77 -22.73
CA GLU A 31 -5.22 -2.36 -23.76
C GLU A 31 -3.98 -3.25 -23.83
N THR A 32 -3.43 -3.67 -22.70
CA THR A 32 -2.20 -4.47 -22.67
C THR A 32 -2.43 -5.97 -22.61
N GLY A 33 -3.61 -6.41 -22.12
CA GLY A 33 -3.90 -7.80 -21.83
C GLY A 33 -3.18 -8.35 -20.60
N ALA A 34 -2.62 -7.49 -19.75
CA ALA A 34 -1.98 -7.91 -18.52
C ALA A 34 -3.00 -8.49 -17.52
N PRO A 35 -2.66 -9.58 -16.80
CA PRO A 35 -3.53 -10.19 -15.80
C PRO A 35 -3.47 -9.40 -14.49
N MET A 36 -4.47 -8.55 -14.26
CA MET A 36 -4.47 -7.57 -13.15
C MET A 36 -5.04 -8.11 -11.86
N LEU A 37 -4.60 -7.51 -10.77
CA LEU A 37 -5.03 -7.78 -9.39
C LEU A 37 -5.63 -6.51 -8.77
N LYS A 38 -6.51 -6.71 -7.78
CA LYS A 38 -6.96 -5.65 -6.88
C LYS A 38 -6.23 -5.75 -5.56
N ALA A 39 -5.67 -4.66 -5.09
CA ALA A 39 -5.43 -4.44 -3.68
C ALA A 39 -6.67 -3.77 -3.07
N GLN A 40 -7.09 -4.19 -1.88
CA GLN A 40 -8.25 -3.62 -1.19
C GLN A 40 -7.98 -3.53 0.30
N HIS A 41 -7.97 -2.30 0.83
CA HIS A 41 -7.92 -2.03 2.27
C HIS A 41 -6.85 -2.84 3.04
N PRO A 42 -5.55 -2.71 2.68
CA PRO A 42 -4.49 -3.51 3.30
C PRO A 42 -4.01 -2.93 4.64
N GLU A 43 -4.87 -2.23 5.38
CA GLU A 43 -4.51 -1.59 6.65
C GLU A 43 -4.02 -2.60 7.67
N PHE A 44 -4.67 -3.77 7.74
CA PHE A 44 -4.28 -4.81 8.68
C PHE A 44 -2.90 -5.36 8.36
N GLU A 45 -2.64 -5.68 7.10
CA GLU A 45 -1.37 -6.15 6.59
C GLU A 45 -0.28 -5.08 6.75
N THR A 46 -0.61 -3.82 6.51
CA THR A 46 0.31 -2.68 6.67
C THR A 46 0.73 -2.47 8.12
N ILE A 47 -0.18 -2.67 9.07
CA ILE A 47 0.09 -2.45 10.49
C ILE A 47 0.73 -3.69 11.13
N TYR A 48 0.20 -4.88 10.86
CA TYR A 48 0.53 -6.12 11.57
C TYR A 48 1.29 -7.14 10.73
N GLY A 49 1.29 -7.02 9.41
CA GLY A 49 1.97 -7.94 8.50
C GLY A 49 3.47 -7.70 8.43
N GLY A 50 4.25 -8.77 8.20
CA GLY A 50 5.68 -8.67 7.94
C GLY A 50 6.45 -7.88 8.99
N ALA A 51 7.04 -6.77 8.57
CA ALA A 51 7.71 -5.82 9.45
C ALA A 51 6.69 -4.89 10.13
N GLN A 52 6.00 -5.38 11.14
CA GLN A 52 4.99 -4.66 11.91
C GLN A 52 5.34 -3.20 12.15
N SER A 53 4.34 -2.31 12.09
CA SER A 53 4.50 -0.91 12.46
C SER A 53 5.04 -0.75 13.89
N SER A 54 5.66 0.38 14.19
CA SER A 54 6.20 0.65 15.52
C SER A 54 5.11 0.61 16.60
N MET A 55 3.89 1.01 16.25
CA MET A 55 2.74 1.01 17.16
C MET A 55 2.25 -0.42 17.45
N ALA A 56 2.13 -1.27 16.41
CA ALA A 56 1.79 -2.69 16.59
C ALA A 56 2.81 -3.43 17.45
N LYS A 57 4.10 -3.16 17.30
CA LYS A 57 5.18 -3.72 18.13
C LYS A 57 5.05 -3.33 19.60
N GLN A 58 4.41 -2.21 19.91
CA GLN A 58 4.15 -1.75 21.28
C GLN A 58 2.79 -2.23 21.81
N GLY A 59 2.02 -3.01 21.01
CA GLY A 59 0.75 -3.59 21.40
C GLY A 59 -0.46 -2.68 21.18
N TYR A 60 -0.31 -1.55 20.47
CA TYR A 60 -1.44 -0.70 20.10
C TYR A 60 -2.29 -1.35 19.01
N THR A 61 -3.58 -1.08 19.10
CA THR A 61 -4.59 -1.57 18.15
C THR A 61 -5.29 -0.42 17.44
N CYS A 62 -6.06 -0.74 16.40
CA CYS A 62 -6.88 0.25 15.69
C CYS A 62 -7.77 1.06 16.66
N ALA A 63 -8.32 0.38 17.68
CA ALA A 63 -9.20 1.00 18.66
C ALA A 63 -8.49 2.05 19.55
N ASP A 64 -7.20 1.85 19.84
CA ASP A 64 -6.43 2.78 20.67
C ASP A 64 -6.24 4.15 20.00
N CYS A 65 -6.20 4.16 18.66
CA CYS A 65 -6.03 5.36 17.85
C CYS A 65 -7.34 5.92 17.29
N HIS A 66 -8.33 5.06 16.97
CA HIS A 66 -9.54 5.47 16.26
C HIS A 66 -10.82 5.47 17.12
N MET A 67 -10.79 4.91 18.33
CA MET A 67 -11.93 4.83 19.22
C MET A 67 -11.68 5.69 20.48
N ALA A 68 -12.03 6.96 20.38
CA ALA A 68 -11.81 7.92 21.47
C ALA A 68 -12.51 7.51 22.78
N PRO A 69 -11.91 7.80 23.96
CA PRO A 69 -12.58 7.65 25.22
C PRO A 69 -13.84 8.51 25.30
N ALA A 70 -14.93 7.93 25.75
CA ALA A 70 -16.20 8.61 25.89
C ALA A 70 -16.87 8.26 27.22
N LYS A 71 -17.86 9.08 27.64
CA LYS A 71 -18.66 8.85 28.83
C LYS A 71 -20.15 8.89 28.48
N ALA A 72 -20.89 7.94 28.97
CA ALA A 72 -22.34 7.95 28.92
C ALA A 72 -22.93 8.96 29.93
N GLU A 73 -24.24 9.25 29.82
CA GLU A 73 -24.93 10.20 30.71
C GLU A 73 -24.86 9.79 32.19
N ASP A 74 -24.78 8.50 32.49
CA ASP A 74 -24.62 7.96 33.83
C ASP A 74 -23.16 7.99 34.35
N GLY A 75 -22.22 8.49 33.54
CA GLY A 75 -20.81 8.56 33.87
C GLY A 75 -20.00 7.31 33.52
N THR A 76 -20.63 6.29 32.97
CA THR A 76 -19.92 5.06 32.51
C THR A 76 -18.94 5.39 31.38
N GLU A 77 -17.68 5.01 31.57
CA GLU A 77 -16.64 5.18 30.56
C GLU A 77 -16.70 4.03 29.54
N TYR A 78 -16.55 4.38 28.26
CA TYR A 78 -16.49 3.43 27.15
C TYR A 78 -15.62 3.95 26.00
N SER A 79 -15.19 3.06 25.11
CA SER A 79 -14.57 3.45 23.85
C SER A 79 -15.64 3.77 22.82
N SER A 80 -15.61 4.98 22.25
CA SER A 80 -16.57 5.40 21.23
C SER A 80 -16.39 4.55 19.97
N HIS A 81 -17.50 4.06 19.42
CA HIS A 81 -17.50 3.39 18.12
C HIS A 81 -17.60 4.36 16.94
N ASN A 82 -17.60 5.64 17.19
CA ASN A 82 -17.40 6.64 16.16
C ASN A 82 -15.91 6.65 15.84
N LEU A 83 -15.55 6.05 14.71
CA LEU A 83 -14.17 6.09 14.22
C LEU A 83 -13.80 7.54 13.90
N VAL A 84 -12.72 8.03 14.51
CA VAL A 84 -12.26 9.40 14.35
C VAL A 84 -10.90 9.43 13.66
N ASN A 85 -10.59 10.57 13.05
CA ASN A 85 -9.21 10.87 12.71
C ASN A 85 -8.45 11.14 14.02
N PRO A 86 -7.43 10.34 14.37
CA PRO A 86 -6.73 10.48 15.64
C PRO A 86 -6.17 11.87 15.90
N THR A 87 -5.73 12.58 14.85
CA THR A 87 -5.13 13.91 14.95
C THR A 87 -6.15 15.02 15.29
N GLU A 88 -7.45 14.73 15.15
CA GLU A 88 -8.53 15.65 15.44
C GLU A 88 -9.14 15.45 16.84
N ASP A 89 -8.75 14.38 17.53
CA ASP A 89 -9.26 14.06 18.88
C ASP A 89 -8.25 14.39 19.97
N PRO A 90 -8.49 15.41 20.81
CA PRO A 90 -7.54 15.83 21.85
C PRO A 90 -7.23 14.76 22.88
N ALA A 91 -8.20 13.86 23.20
CA ALA A 91 -7.99 12.81 24.20
C ALA A 91 -7.12 11.67 23.67
N ILE A 92 -7.10 11.47 22.35
CA ILE A 92 -6.17 10.55 21.68
C ILE A 92 -4.79 11.20 21.60
N MET A 93 -4.71 12.47 21.17
CA MET A 93 -3.45 13.19 21.02
C MET A 93 -2.70 13.32 22.34
N GLU A 94 -3.37 13.60 23.46
CA GLU A 94 -2.76 13.65 24.79
C GLU A 94 -1.97 12.38 25.14
N LYS A 95 -2.47 11.19 24.71
CA LYS A 95 -1.74 9.92 24.90
C LYS A 95 -0.48 9.82 24.02
N CYS A 96 -0.52 10.42 22.85
CA CYS A 96 0.57 10.38 21.89
C CYS A 96 1.72 11.36 22.24
N GLU A 97 1.41 12.49 22.85
CA GLU A 97 2.36 13.57 23.21
C GLU A 97 3.45 13.11 24.17
N GLY A 98 3.20 12.02 24.94
CA GLY A 98 4.21 11.43 25.80
C GLY A 98 5.44 10.88 25.06
N CYS A 99 5.31 10.56 23.76
CA CYS A 99 6.39 10.01 22.93
C CYS A 99 6.66 10.89 21.70
N HIS A 100 5.66 11.62 21.20
CA HIS A 100 5.73 12.42 19.99
C HIS A 100 5.58 13.90 20.31
N ALA A 101 6.61 14.70 19.99
CA ALA A 101 6.55 16.16 20.21
C ALA A 101 5.59 16.88 19.25
N ASP A 102 5.41 16.35 18.04
CA ASP A 102 4.53 16.88 16.99
C ASP A 102 4.06 15.73 16.09
N LEU A 103 3.18 14.87 16.59
CA LEU A 103 2.65 13.77 15.78
C LEU A 103 1.78 14.27 14.61
N PRO A 104 0.91 15.26 14.75
CA PRO A 104 0.13 15.78 13.62
C PRO A 104 1.00 16.27 12.47
N GLY A 105 2.06 17.04 12.77
CA GLY A 105 3.00 17.50 11.76
C GLY A 105 3.76 16.36 11.09
N GLN A 106 4.15 15.35 11.85
CA GLN A 106 4.81 14.14 11.29
C GLN A 106 3.88 13.38 10.36
N ILE A 107 2.61 13.17 10.73
CA ILE A 107 1.62 12.49 9.88
C ILE A 107 1.43 13.25 8.57
N VAL A 108 1.23 14.56 8.61
CA VAL A 108 1.10 15.39 7.40
C VAL A 108 2.33 15.25 6.49
N GLN A 109 3.53 15.20 7.09
CA GLN A 109 4.75 15.00 6.32
C GLN A 109 4.79 13.63 5.65
N TRP A 110 4.51 12.55 6.37
CA TRP A 110 4.50 11.19 5.82
C TRP A 110 3.47 11.01 4.71
N GLN A 111 2.25 11.54 4.91
CA GLN A 111 1.20 11.54 3.89
C GLN A 111 1.66 12.28 2.64
N LYS A 112 2.24 13.47 2.80
CA LYS A 112 2.75 14.24 1.68
C LYS A 112 3.86 13.50 0.92
N GLU A 113 4.84 12.94 1.62
CA GLU A 113 5.95 12.20 1.01
C GLU A 113 5.43 10.97 0.24
N THR A 114 4.46 10.26 0.79
CA THR A 114 3.84 9.10 0.15
C THR A 114 3.05 9.51 -1.08
N THR A 115 2.15 10.49 -0.96
CA THR A 115 1.29 10.96 -2.05
C THR A 115 2.10 11.59 -3.20
N ASP A 116 3.12 12.40 -2.89
CA ASP A 116 3.99 12.98 -3.94
C ASP A 116 4.66 11.87 -4.76
N ARG A 117 5.14 10.82 -4.08
CA ARG A 117 5.79 9.69 -4.75
C ARG A 117 4.81 8.80 -5.52
N GLU A 118 3.62 8.58 -4.99
CA GLU A 118 2.53 7.90 -5.70
C GLU A 118 2.20 8.60 -7.01
N HIS A 119 2.09 9.92 -7.01
CA HIS A 119 1.82 10.71 -8.22
C HIS A 119 2.96 10.60 -9.23
N GLU A 120 4.21 10.62 -8.79
CA GLU A 120 5.36 10.44 -9.68
C GLU A 120 5.35 9.06 -10.34
N LEU A 121 5.16 8.00 -9.55
CA LEU A 121 5.13 6.63 -10.05
C LEU A 121 3.89 6.36 -10.91
N ALA A 122 2.74 6.93 -10.59
CA ALA A 122 1.53 6.85 -11.43
C ALA A 122 1.78 7.40 -12.84
N ALA A 123 2.49 8.53 -12.97
CA ALA A 123 2.83 9.10 -14.27
C ALA A 123 3.76 8.19 -15.08
N LYS A 124 4.73 7.55 -14.41
CA LYS A 124 5.64 6.58 -15.03
C LYS A 124 4.92 5.29 -15.43
N LEU A 125 4.03 4.79 -14.56
CA LEU A 125 3.21 3.62 -14.84
C LEU A 125 2.28 3.87 -16.02
N ASP A 126 1.61 5.00 -16.10
CA ASP A 126 0.77 5.40 -17.24
C ASP A 126 1.57 5.44 -18.54
N ALA A 127 2.77 6.02 -18.53
CA ALA A 127 3.65 6.04 -19.69
C ALA A 127 4.08 4.63 -20.11
N TYR A 128 4.38 3.76 -19.16
CA TYR A 128 4.71 2.36 -19.43
C TYR A 128 3.55 1.60 -20.06
N ILE A 129 2.33 1.72 -19.48
CA ILE A 129 1.11 1.09 -19.98
C ILE A 129 0.83 1.51 -21.42
N LYS A 130 0.92 2.80 -21.73
CA LYS A 130 0.71 3.33 -23.09
C LYS A 130 1.72 2.76 -24.09
N THR A 131 3.01 2.75 -23.72
CA THR A 131 4.06 2.21 -24.59
C THR A 131 3.87 0.70 -24.81
N LEU A 132 3.53 -0.06 -23.74
CA LEU A 132 3.24 -1.49 -23.88
C LEU A 132 2.05 -1.73 -24.81
N ALA A 133 0.96 -0.95 -24.66
CA ALA A 133 -0.20 -1.05 -25.52
C ALA A 133 0.12 -0.77 -27.01
N GLU A 134 0.99 0.19 -27.27
CA GLU A 134 1.45 0.53 -28.64
C GLU A 134 2.36 -0.54 -29.24
N GLN A 135 3.24 -1.15 -28.42
CA GLN A 135 4.25 -2.09 -28.88
C GLN A 135 3.82 -3.57 -28.88
N LYS A 136 2.76 -3.93 -28.16
CA LYS A 136 2.38 -5.32 -27.88
C LYS A 136 2.32 -6.25 -29.11
N ASP A 137 1.87 -5.73 -30.23
CA ASP A 137 1.71 -6.51 -31.48
C ASP A 137 3.04 -6.71 -32.23
N SER A 138 4.10 -6.00 -31.82
CA SER A 138 5.46 -6.08 -32.41
C SER A 138 6.45 -6.84 -31.53
N LEU A 139 6.11 -7.12 -30.28
CA LEU A 139 6.94 -7.88 -29.34
C LEU A 139 6.83 -9.39 -29.62
N ASP A 140 7.90 -10.13 -29.38
CA ASP A 140 7.80 -11.59 -29.30
C ASP A 140 7.03 -12.01 -28.04
N GLU A 141 6.49 -13.23 -28.05
CA GLU A 141 5.62 -13.74 -27.00
C GLU A 141 6.26 -13.69 -25.60
N ALA A 142 7.54 -14.01 -25.50
CA ALA A 142 8.25 -14.04 -24.21
C ALA A 142 8.44 -12.63 -23.65
N THR A 143 8.83 -11.68 -24.51
CA THR A 143 8.97 -10.27 -24.15
C THR A 143 7.62 -9.65 -23.77
N LEU A 144 6.55 -9.96 -24.51
CA LEU A 144 5.21 -9.48 -24.22
C LEU A 144 4.70 -9.99 -22.86
N GLU A 145 4.90 -11.29 -22.59
CA GLU A 145 4.50 -11.88 -21.30
C GLU A 145 5.28 -11.24 -20.14
N GLN A 146 6.60 -11.07 -20.29
CA GLN A 146 7.41 -10.38 -19.28
C GLN A 146 6.93 -8.94 -19.07
N ALA A 147 6.61 -8.19 -20.12
CA ALA A 147 6.10 -6.83 -20.01
C ALA A 147 4.74 -6.78 -19.30
N ARG A 148 3.86 -7.76 -19.53
CA ARG A 148 2.58 -7.87 -18.83
C ARG A 148 2.74 -8.20 -17.34
N GLN A 149 3.70 -9.04 -16.98
CA GLN A 149 4.00 -9.34 -15.59
C GLN A 149 4.55 -8.10 -14.86
N ILE A 150 5.44 -7.35 -15.49
CA ILE A 150 5.93 -6.07 -14.95
C ILE A 150 4.77 -5.08 -14.73
N HIS A 151 3.86 -4.95 -15.68
CA HIS A 151 2.66 -4.12 -15.52
C HIS A 151 1.84 -4.57 -14.29
N ARG A 152 1.56 -5.85 -14.18
CA ARG A 152 0.83 -6.46 -13.06
C ARG A 152 1.49 -6.16 -11.72
N HIS A 153 2.79 -6.36 -11.61
CA HIS A 153 3.53 -6.20 -10.37
C HIS A 153 3.66 -4.74 -9.97
N ALA A 154 4.07 -3.88 -10.91
CA ALA A 154 4.21 -2.45 -10.65
C ALA A 154 2.90 -1.83 -10.17
N GLN A 155 1.80 -2.15 -10.86
CA GLN A 155 0.48 -1.64 -10.47
C GLN A 155 0.03 -2.21 -9.13
N PHE A 156 0.26 -3.49 -8.84
CA PHE A 156 -0.13 -4.08 -7.56
C PHE A 156 0.57 -3.42 -6.37
N TYR A 157 1.88 -3.16 -6.46
CA TYR A 157 2.61 -2.46 -5.40
C TYR A 157 2.16 -1.01 -5.25
N TRP A 158 1.86 -0.32 -6.35
CA TRP A 158 1.32 1.03 -6.32
C TRP A 158 -0.08 1.08 -5.72
N ASP A 159 -0.99 0.21 -6.20
CA ASP A 159 -2.37 0.07 -5.69
C ASP A 159 -2.37 -0.25 -4.19
N TYR A 160 -1.45 -1.10 -3.73
CA TYR A 160 -1.36 -1.51 -2.33
C TYR A 160 -1.13 -0.33 -1.38
N VAL A 161 -0.35 0.67 -1.80
CA VAL A 161 -0.13 1.89 -1.01
C VAL A 161 -1.30 2.86 -1.18
N MET A 162 -1.75 3.06 -2.41
CA MET A 162 -2.78 4.04 -2.75
C MET A 162 -4.16 3.75 -2.14
N VAL A 163 -4.52 2.48 -1.95
CA VAL A 163 -5.82 2.09 -1.36
C VAL A 163 -5.77 1.93 0.17
N GLU A 164 -4.61 2.13 0.78
CA GLU A 164 -4.41 2.14 2.22
C GLU A 164 -4.82 3.51 2.77
N ASN A 165 -5.84 3.55 3.63
CA ASN A 165 -6.58 4.77 3.99
C ASN A 165 -5.79 5.81 4.80
N SER A 166 -4.58 5.50 5.26
CA SER A 166 -3.77 6.46 6.02
C SER A 166 -2.81 7.30 5.16
N GLU A 167 -2.77 7.05 3.84
CA GLU A 167 -1.79 7.68 2.94
C GLU A 167 -0.34 7.43 3.44
N GLY A 168 -0.07 6.21 3.91
CA GLY A 168 1.22 5.80 4.44
C GLY A 168 1.45 6.06 5.93
N ALA A 169 0.60 6.78 6.64
CA ALA A 169 0.81 7.12 8.05
C ALA A 169 0.78 5.92 9.00
N HIS A 170 0.08 4.85 8.68
CA HIS A 170 0.07 3.62 9.48
C HIS A 170 1.43 2.92 9.55
N ASN A 171 2.21 2.97 8.47
CA ASN A 171 3.55 2.42 8.42
C ASN A 171 4.37 3.11 7.30
N PRO A 172 4.91 4.31 7.56
CA PRO A 172 5.59 5.10 6.52
C PRO A 172 6.76 4.37 5.85
N GLY A 173 7.51 3.58 6.64
CA GLY A 173 8.61 2.79 6.10
C GLY A 173 8.14 1.76 5.09
N LEU A 174 7.09 0.99 5.43
CA LEU A 174 6.53 -0.03 4.54
C LEU A 174 5.88 0.58 3.29
N ALA A 175 5.23 1.74 3.42
CA ALA A 175 4.69 2.46 2.26
C ALA A 175 5.81 2.78 1.26
N GLN A 176 6.93 3.35 1.73
CA GLN A 176 8.08 3.65 0.88
C GLN A 176 8.71 2.39 0.29
N GLU A 177 8.85 1.29 1.05
CA GLU A 177 9.37 0.02 0.55
C GLU A 177 8.52 -0.55 -0.59
N ASN A 178 7.19 -0.47 -0.51
CA ASN A 178 6.31 -0.92 -1.58
C ASN A 178 6.40 -0.01 -2.82
N LEU A 179 6.52 1.29 -2.63
CA LEU A 179 6.78 2.23 -3.74
C LEU A 179 8.16 2.01 -4.37
N ASP A 180 9.19 1.62 -3.60
CA ASP A 180 10.49 1.21 -4.14
C ASP A 180 10.35 -0.01 -5.06
N LYS A 181 9.57 -1.01 -4.66
CA LYS A 181 9.31 -2.20 -5.49
C LYS A 181 8.55 -1.85 -6.77
N CYS A 182 7.55 -0.98 -6.69
CA CYS A 182 6.88 -0.45 -7.87
C CYS A 182 7.88 0.23 -8.81
N GLU A 183 8.75 1.06 -8.27
CA GLU A 183 9.78 1.77 -9.04
C GLU A 183 10.77 0.82 -9.71
N ASP A 184 11.20 -0.22 -9.01
CA ASP A 184 12.14 -1.23 -9.54
C ASP A 184 11.51 -2.03 -10.70
N GLU A 185 10.24 -2.44 -10.57
CA GLU A 185 9.48 -3.05 -11.67
C GLU A 185 9.39 -2.09 -12.88
N LEU A 186 9.06 -0.82 -12.64
CA LEU A 186 9.00 0.18 -13.71
C LEU A 186 10.35 0.39 -14.40
N LYS A 187 11.45 0.47 -13.65
CA LYS A 187 12.80 0.56 -14.24
C LYS A 187 13.12 -0.63 -15.13
N ALA A 188 12.77 -1.83 -14.68
CA ALA A 188 12.93 -3.05 -15.49
C ALA A 188 12.06 -2.99 -16.76
N GLY A 189 10.81 -2.54 -16.64
CA GLY A 189 9.88 -2.40 -17.75
C GLY A 189 10.32 -1.37 -18.78
N TYR A 190 10.78 -0.22 -18.33
CA TYR A 190 11.33 0.83 -19.18
C TYR A 190 12.54 0.33 -19.97
N ALA A 191 13.45 -0.40 -19.32
CA ALA A 191 14.59 -1.02 -19.99
C ALA A 191 14.14 -2.06 -21.03
N LEU A 192 13.14 -2.91 -20.69
CA LEU A 192 12.62 -3.93 -21.57
C LEU A 192 12.01 -3.37 -22.85
N LEU A 193 11.28 -2.24 -22.74
CA LEU A 193 10.61 -1.58 -23.87
C LEU A 193 11.47 -0.49 -24.52
N ASN A 194 12.75 -0.36 -24.18
CA ASN A 194 13.68 0.66 -24.66
C ASN A 194 13.20 2.10 -24.41
N MET A 195 12.54 2.34 -23.30
CA MET A 195 12.12 3.66 -22.83
C MET A 195 13.21 4.33 -21.98
N THR A 196 13.16 5.65 -21.88
CA THR A 196 14.01 6.42 -20.95
C THR A 196 13.22 6.66 -19.65
N TYR A 197 13.80 6.22 -18.53
CA TYR A 197 13.16 6.31 -17.21
C TYR A 197 13.20 7.72 -16.60
#